data_221d78371492969f19abfeba66ff29a8
#
_entry.id   221d78371492969f19abfeba66ff29a8
#
_cell.length_a   1.000
_cell.length_b   1.000
_cell.length_c   1.000
_cell.angle_alpha   90.00
_cell.angle_beta   90.00
_cell.angle_gamma   90.00
#
_symmetry.space_group_name_H-M   'P 1'
#
loop_
_entity.id
_entity.type
_entity.pdbx_description
1 polymer ?
#
loop_
_entity_poly.entity_id
_entity_poly.type
_entity_poly.pdbx_seq_one_letter_code
_entity_poly.pdbx_strand_id
1 'polypeptide(L)'
;MPANFDTSMSSNVQTDITIIGGGIAGLWLLHRLCDAGYNAILLENNALGSDQSVASQGMIHGGIKYTLSGLLTGASQAIADMPGYWRKCLQGDGEIDLRGCKLLSDHFYLWSSTTTTSRLTTFFASKATRGRVDKVTGQQLPPLLQVPEFRGAVYKLVDMVLDVPSLVRQLAAPLQSRIFQIDWKTAHFQRLPNGCHAIEIVSGEQRRQLNSSAIVLTAGQGNAELLKQLGATSPTMQTRPLQQVLVKHRHPHRFFGHCLGAEATPRVTISSHACHDGSQVWYLGGALAEKGASQGSDELIHCAKRELSELLPWVDLSNAQWATLRVERAEPLQRNFARPDQAYANWAGNCQNVIAAWPTKLTLAPNLATQIVELLTTKGIKPLYASPPALALKTPDIAHPPWQTLFGDN
;
A
#
# COMPACT_ATOMS: atom_id res chain seq x y z
N MET A 1 1.51 37.25 -42.04
CA MET A 1 1.01 37.80 -40.76
C MET A 1 1.28 36.75 -39.70
N PRO A 2 2.12 36.99 -38.70
CA PRO A 2 2.30 36.02 -37.62
C PRO A 2 1.08 36.10 -36.72
N ALA A 3 0.52 34.91 -36.43
CA ALA A 3 -0.58 34.73 -35.49
C ALA A 3 -0.11 35.19 -34.08
N ASN A 4 -0.76 36.20 -33.56
CA ASN A 4 -0.67 36.60 -32.16
C ASN A 4 -1.10 35.42 -31.31
N PHE A 5 -0.17 34.75 -30.66
CA PHE A 5 -0.46 33.91 -29.50
C PHE A 5 -0.89 34.83 -28.38
N ASP A 6 -2.19 34.87 -28.20
CA ASP A 6 -2.83 35.53 -27.07
C ASP A 6 -2.31 34.91 -25.78
N THR A 7 -1.50 35.64 -25.04
CA THR A 7 -1.09 35.32 -23.68
C THR A 7 -2.30 35.51 -22.76
N SER A 8 -3.27 34.59 -22.86
CA SER A 8 -4.38 34.55 -21.93
C SER A 8 -3.81 34.35 -20.52
N MET A 9 -4.02 35.37 -19.68
CA MET A 9 -3.61 35.38 -18.27
C MET A 9 -4.04 34.07 -17.61
N SER A 10 -3.07 33.25 -17.22
CA SER A 10 -3.34 32.01 -16.49
C SER A 10 -4.02 32.37 -15.17
N SER A 11 -5.31 32.03 -15.02
CA SER A 11 -6.01 32.29 -13.78
C SER A 11 -5.37 31.48 -12.66
N ASN A 12 -4.85 32.17 -11.65
CA ASN A 12 -4.24 31.54 -10.48
C ASN A 12 -5.29 30.80 -9.66
N VAL A 13 -5.02 29.55 -9.33
CA VAL A 13 -5.82 28.70 -8.45
C VAL A 13 -5.06 28.49 -7.17
N GLN A 14 -5.72 28.62 -6.03
CA GLN A 14 -5.09 28.52 -4.71
C GLN A 14 -5.67 27.35 -3.92
N THR A 15 -4.81 26.66 -3.21
CA THR A 15 -5.17 25.62 -2.22
C THR A 15 -4.14 25.59 -1.11
N ASP A 16 -4.44 25.02 0.05
CA ASP A 16 -3.43 24.89 1.11
C ASP A 16 -2.42 23.81 0.74
N ILE A 17 -2.90 22.63 0.38
CA ILE A 17 -2.04 21.47 0.11
C ILE A 17 -2.45 20.79 -1.20
N THR A 18 -1.47 20.52 -2.04
CA THR A 18 -1.64 19.62 -3.20
C THR A 18 -0.94 18.30 -2.95
N ILE A 19 -1.68 17.20 -2.96
CA ILE A 19 -1.16 15.84 -2.87
C ILE A 19 -1.02 15.30 -4.30
N ILE A 20 0.12 14.66 -4.61
CA ILE A 20 0.35 14.00 -5.90
C ILE A 20 0.50 12.51 -5.66
N GLY A 21 -0.43 11.73 -6.23
CA GLY A 21 -0.51 10.28 -6.12
C GLY A 21 -1.70 9.80 -5.29
N GLY A 22 -2.63 9.10 -5.94
CA GLY A 22 -3.89 8.58 -5.42
C GLY A 22 -3.82 7.14 -4.90
N GLY A 23 -2.64 6.70 -4.45
CA GLY A 23 -2.49 5.46 -3.70
C GLY A 23 -3.02 5.59 -2.27
N ILE A 24 -2.86 4.50 -1.48
CA ILE A 24 -3.32 4.48 -0.07
C ILE A 24 -2.73 5.63 0.75
N ALA A 25 -1.50 6.04 0.49
CA ALA A 25 -0.83 7.13 1.19
C ALA A 25 -1.51 8.47 0.95
N GLY A 26 -1.73 8.83 -0.32
CA GLY A 26 -2.35 10.10 -0.69
C GLY A 26 -3.80 10.18 -0.27
N LEU A 27 -4.56 9.11 -0.44
CA LEU A 27 -5.97 9.05 -0.03
C LEU A 27 -6.13 9.18 1.48
N TRP A 28 -5.31 8.46 2.27
CA TRP A 28 -5.32 8.59 3.72
C TRP A 28 -4.94 10.00 4.17
N LEU A 29 -3.88 10.54 3.58
CA LEU A 29 -3.41 11.90 3.87
C LEU A 29 -4.47 12.95 3.55
N LEU A 30 -5.23 12.80 2.46
CA LEU A 30 -6.28 13.74 2.09
C LEU A 30 -7.34 13.87 3.19
N HIS A 31 -7.79 12.74 3.77
CA HIS A 31 -8.69 12.75 4.92
C HIS A 31 -8.09 13.51 6.10
N ARG A 32 -6.87 13.14 6.50
CA ARG A 32 -6.20 13.75 7.65
C ARG A 32 -6.00 15.25 7.52
N LEU A 33 -5.69 15.74 6.31
CA LEU A 33 -5.55 17.16 6.04
C LEU A 33 -6.90 17.88 6.08
N CYS A 34 -7.94 17.30 5.50
CA CYS A 34 -9.29 17.86 5.57
C CYS A 34 -9.79 17.95 7.02
N ASP A 35 -9.58 16.91 7.82
CA ASP A 35 -9.96 16.88 9.25
C ASP A 35 -9.16 17.89 10.07
N ALA A 36 -7.90 18.16 9.70
CA ALA A 36 -7.08 19.20 10.28
C ALA A 36 -7.43 20.63 9.77
N GLY A 37 -8.46 20.77 8.95
CA GLY A 37 -8.97 22.03 8.43
C GLY A 37 -8.26 22.55 7.19
N TYR A 38 -7.30 21.81 6.61
CA TYR A 38 -6.64 22.23 5.38
C TYR A 38 -7.56 22.06 4.17
N ASN A 39 -7.53 23.04 3.29
CA ASN A 39 -8.09 22.92 1.96
C ASN A 39 -7.10 22.15 1.08
N ALA A 40 -7.17 20.81 1.13
CA ALA A 40 -6.32 19.92 0.38
C ALA A 40 -7.01 19.36 -0.86
N ILE A 41 -6.24 19.14 -1.93
CA ILE A 41 -6.65 18.40 -3.13
C ILE A 41 -5.65 17.30 -3.46
N LEU A 42 -6.11 16.30 -4.21
CA LEU A 42 -5.31 15.19 -4.67
C LEU A 42 -5.33 15.12 -6.19
N LEU A 43 -4.15 15.00 -6.79
CA LEU A 43 -3.93 14.82 -8.22
C LEU A 43 -3.40 13.40 -8.49
N GLU A 44 -4.07 12.65 -9.37
CA GLU A 44 -3.67 11.31 -9.80
C GLU A 44 -3.64 11.26 -11.34
N ASN A 45 -2.61 10.66 -11.92
CA ASN A 45 -2.48 10.55 -13.38
C ASN A 45 -3.07 9.26 -13.96
N ASN A 46 -3.23 8.23 -13.12
CA ASN A 46 -3.83 6.95 -13.49
C ASN A 46 -5.15 6.72 -12.72
N ALA A 47 -5.45 5.47 -12.44
CA ALA A 47 -6.55 5.11 -11.56
C ALA A 47 -6.12 5.16 -10.07
N LEU A 48 -7.06 5.48 -9.18
CA LEU A 48 -6.83 5.49 -7.74
C LEU A 48 -6.44 4.10 -7.23
N GLY A 49 -5.39 4.05 -6.43
CA GLY A 49 -4.87 2.81 -5.87
C GLY A 49 -4.06 1.96 -6.84
N SER A 50 -3.80 2.41 -8.06
CA SER A 50 -2.96 1.69 -9.03
C SER A 50 -1.58 1.32 -8.46
N ASP A 51 -0.84 0.48 -9.16
CA ASP A 51 0.50 -0.01 -8.79
C ASP A 51 0.53 -0.72 -7.43
N GLN A 52 1.35 -0.25 -6.49
CA GLN A 52 1.65 -0.94 -5.24
C GLN A 52 0.44 -1.14 -4.32
N SER A 53 -0.58 -0.25 -4.36
CA SER A 53 -1.73 -0.35 -3.47
C SER A 53 -2.57 -1.58 -3.80
N VAL A 54 -3.13 -1.69 -5.03
CA VAL A 54 -3.95 -2.84 -5.42
C VAL A 54 -3.13 -4.12 -5.63
N ALA A 55 -1.82 -4.01 -5.91
CA ALA A 55 -0.91 -5.14 -5.99
C ALA A 55 -0.52 -5.69 -4.61
N SER A 56 -0.89 -5.02 -3.52
CA SER A 56 -0.64 -5.52 -2.17
C SER A 56 -1.62 -6.63 -1.78
N GLN A 57 -1.22 -7.48 -0.84
CA GLN A 57 -2.10 -8.51 -0.29
C GLN A 57 -3.17 -7.96 0.69
N GLY A 58 -3.26 -6.66 0.87
CA GLY A 58 -4.23 -6.02 1.78
C GLY A 58 -3.97 -6.23 3.27
N MET A 59 -2.78 -6.65 3.64
CA MET A 59 -2.45 -7.08 4.99
C MET A 59 -2.13 -5.90 5.92
N ILE A 60 -2.81 -5.83 7.06
CA ILE A 60 -2.51 -4.91 8.17
C ILE A 60 -1.79 -5.69 9.25
N HIS A 61 -0.52 -5.38 9.46
CA HIS A 61 0.38 -6.12 10.33
C HIS A 61 0.44 -5.58 11.74
N GLY A 62 0.45 -6.49 12.75
CA GLY A 62 0.80 -6.19 14.15
C GLY A 62 2.28 -6.35 14.49
N GLY A 63 3.13 -6.58 13.50
CA GLY A 63 4.58 -6.59 13.68
C GLY A 63 5.19 -7.87 14.28
N ILE A 64 4.39 -8.88 14.65
CA ILE A 64 4.86 -10.10 15.34
C ILE A 64 5.93 -10.85 14.54
N LYS A 65 5.81 -10.89 13.21
CA LYS A 65 6.82 -11.52 12.35
C LYS A 65 8.21 -10.88 12.47
N TYR A 66 8.31 -9.60 12.82
CA TYR A 66 9.60 -8.91 13.02
C TYR A 66 10.25 -9.26 14.37
N THR A 67 9.45 -9.67 15.36
CA THR A 67 9.99 -10.16 16.63
C THR A 67 10.61 -11.54 16.48
N LEU A 68 10.21 -12.32 15.45
CA LEU A 68 10.84 -13.61 15.10
C LEU A 68 12.31 -13.45 14.67
N SER A 69 12.68 -12.32 14.09
CA SER A 69 14.05 -11.99 13.68
C SER A 69 14.91 -11.40 14.82
N GLY A 70 14.36 -11.22 16.02
CA GLY A 70 15.10 -10.68 17.17
C GLY A 70 15.23 -9.15 17.21
N LEU A 71 14.67 -8.44 16.22
CA LEU A 71 14.75 -6.99 16.09
C LEU A 71 13.56 -6.33 16.82
N LEU A 72 13.73 -6.03 18.11
CA LEU A 72 12.87 -5.08 18.83
C LEU A 72 13.46 -3.68 18.63
N THR A 73 12.95 -2.93 17.68
CA THR A 73 13.28 -1.53 17.46
C THR A 73 12.07 -0.65 17.81
N GLY A 74 12.27 0.65 18.06
CA GLY A 74 11.16 1.60 18.27
C GLY A 74 10.16 1.62 17.10
N ALA A 75 10.60 1.21 15.90
CA ALA A 75 9.77 0.98 14.72
C ALA A 75 8.78 -0.18 14.90
N SER A 76 9.11 -1.20 15.69
CA SER A 76 8.22 -2.32 15.96
C SER A 76 7.03 -1.92 16.83
N GLN A 77 7.18 -0.90 17.66
CA GLN A 77 6.10 -0.37 18.51
C GLN A 77 5.03 0.34 17.68
N ALA A 78 5.42 1.21 16.74
CA ALA A 78 4.50 1.91 15.85
C ALA A 78 3.64 0.95 15.00
N ILE A 79 4.23 -0.18 14.57
CA ILE A 79 3.52 -1.23 13.82
C ILE A 79 2.62 -2.05 14.74
N ALA A 80 3.04 -2.25 16.00
CA ALA A 80 2.36 -3.13 16.94
C ALA A 80 0.90 -2.72 17.23
N ASP A 81 0.62 -1.43 17.23
CA ASP A 81 -0.70 -0.87 17.56
C ASP A 81 -1.58 -0.68 16.33
N MET A 82 -1.03 -0.82 15.12
CA MET A 82 -1.76 -0.60 13.87
C MET A 82 -3.00 -1.48 13.69
N PRO A 83 -3.01 -2.80 13.99
CA PRO A 83 -4.25 -3.57 13.86
C PRO A 83 -5.40 -3.02 14.72
N GLY A 84 -5.12 -2.57 15.95
CA GLY A 84 -6.11 -1.93 16.81
C GLY A 84 -6.61 -0.60 16.25
N TYR A 85 -5.70 0.20 15.71
CA TYR A 85 -6.00 1.47 15.07
C TYR A 85 -6.91 1.29 13.84
N TRP A 86 -6.55 0.40 12.93
CA TRP A 86 -7.34 0.09 11.75
C TRP A 86 -8.72 -0.51 12.09
N ARG A 87 -8.81 -1.33 13.17
CA ARG A 87 -10.11 -1.86 13.63
C ARG A 87 -11.06 -0.75 14.06
N LYS A 88 -10.57 0.26 14.79
CA LYS A 88 -11.39 1.42 15.15
C LYS A 88 -11.92 2.14 13.90
N CYS A 89 -11.10 2.33 12.87
CA CYS A 89 -11.55 2.91 11.61
C CYS A 89 -12.63 2.05 10.93
N LEU A 90 -12.47 0.72 10.91
CA LEU A 90 -13.47 -0.21 10.37
C LEU A 90 -14.78 -0.25 11.16
N GLN A 91 -14.75 0.11 12.43
CA GLN A 91 -15.92 0.22 13.32
C GLN A 91 -16.58 1.60 13.24
N GLY A 92 -15.91 2.59 12.64
CA GLY A 92 -16.36 3.98 12.57
C GLY A 92 -15.96 4.82 13.79
N ASP A 93 -15.16 4.25 14.70
CA ASP A 93 -14.66 4.91 15.93
C ASP A 93 -13.23 5.44 15.78
N GLY A 94 -12.65 5.32 14.58
CA GLY A 94 -11.30 5.78 14.27
C GLY A 94 -11.28 7.17 13.63
N GLU A 95 -10.08 7.61 13.23
CA GLU A 95 -9.90 8.92 12.58
C GLU A 95 -10.51 9.00 11.18
N ILE A 96 -10.73 7.87 10.51
CA ILE A 96 -11.40 7.78 9.21
C ILE A 96 -12.49 6.70 9.31
N ASP A 97 -13.68 6.98 8.79
CA ASP A 97 -14.75 5.99 8.72
C ASP A 97 -14.53 5.01 7.58
N LEU A 98 -14.17 3.78 7.91
CA LEU A 98 -13.93 2.69 6.97
C LEU A 98 -15.01 1.59 7.03
N ARG A 99 -16.20 1.84 7.57
CA ARG A 99 -17.27 0.83 7.71
C ARG A 99 -17.72 0.20 6.38
N GLY A 100 -17.54 0.88 5.25
CA GLY A 100 -17.79 0.33 3.91
C GLY A 100 -16.65 -0.52 3.34
N CYS A 101 -15.49 -0.59 4.01
CA CYS A 101 -14.37 -1.40 3.56
C CYS A 101 -14.61 -2.88 3.88
N LYS A 102 -14.40 -3.74 2.87
CA LYS A 102 -14.58 -5.17 3.01
C LYS A 102 -13.40 -5.81 3.74
N LEU A 103 -13.68 -6.41 4.89
CA LEU A 103 -12.74 -7.21 5.65
C LEU A 103 -12.70 -8.63 5.07
N LEU A 104 -11.56 -9.06 4.54
CA LEU A 104 -11.37 -10.42 4.00
C LEU A 104 -11.06 -11.42 5.09
N SER A 105 -10.28 -11.02 6.11
CA SER A 105 -10.01 -11.79 7.32
C SER A 105 -9.74 -10.88 8.51
N ASP A 106 -10.31 -11.17 9.65
CA ASP A 106 -10.10 -10.45 10.92
C ASP A 106 -8.84 -10.91 11.67
N HIS A 107 -8.15 -11.91 11.12
CA HIS A 107 -6.92 -12.49 11.64
C HIS A 107 -6.03 -12.99 10.51
N PHE A 108 -4.80 -13.36 10.87
CA PHE A 108 -3.85 -14.01 9.97
C PHE A 108 -3.21 -15.20 10.68
N TYR A 109 -2.93 -16.28 9.96
CA TYR A 109 -2.28 -17.44 10.56
C TYR A 109 -0.77 -17.39 10.36
N LEU A 110 -0.05 -17.84 11.38
CA LEU A 110 1.35 -18.22 11.28
C LEU A 110 1.42 -19.72 11.46
N TRP A 111 1.91 -20.44 10.46
CA TRP A 111 1.91 -21.89 10.47
C TRP A 111 3.26 -22.47 10.04
N SER A 112 3.48 -23.72 10.34
CA SER A 112 4.71 -24.43 9.99
C SER A 112 4.38 -25.81 9.42
N SER A 113 5.27 -26.31 8.55
CA SER A 113 5.33 -27.73 8.25
C SER A 113 5.95 -28.50 9.42
N THR A 114 5.92 -29.83 9.36
CA THR A 114 6.45 -30.71 10.41
C THR A 114 7.89 -30.41 10.81
N THR A 115 8.74 -30.08 9.84
CA THR A 115 10.18 -29.84 10.04
C THR A 115 10.52 -28.57 10.82
N THR A 116 9.60 -27.59 10.87
CA THR A 116 9.82 -26.28 11.52
C THR A 116 8.96 -26.06 12.76
N THR A 117 8.15 -27.05 13.16
CA THR A 117 7.21 -26.96 14.28
C THR A 117 7.90 -26.66 15.61
N SER A 118 9.05 -27.27 15.90
CA SER A 118 9.80 -27.06 17.14
C SER A 118 10.27 -25.61 17.29
N ARG A 119 10.76 -24.98 16.22
CA ARG A 119 11.19 -23.57 16.21
C ARG A 119 10.04 -22.63 16.57
N LEU A 120 8.88 -22.82 15.95
CA LEU A 120 7.71 -22.01 16.17
C LEU A 120 7.19 -22.14 17.60
N THR A 121 7.12 -23.37 18.10
CA THR A 121 6.67 -23.67 19.48
C THR A 121 7.62 -23.07 20.52
N THR A 122 8.94 -23.22 20.34
CA THR A 122 9.95 -22.66 21.25
C THR A 122 9.90 -21.13 21.27
N PHE A 123 9.74 -20.49 20.12
CA PHE A 123 9.66 -19.04 20.04
C PHE A 123 8.49 -18.49 20.86
N PHE A 124 7.28 -19.05 20.69
CA PHE A 124 6.10 -18.57 21.41
C PHE A 124 6.05 -19.01 22.87
N ALA A 125 6.72 -20.09 23.24
CA ALA A 125 6.86 -20.48 24.63
C ALA A 125 7.76 -19.55 25.44
N SER A 126 8.76 -18.94 24.78
CA SER A 126 9.79 -18.11 25.44
C SER A 126 9.42 -16.63 25.60
N LYS A 127 8.38 -16.13 24.93
CA LYS A 127 8.01 -14.70 24.93
C LYS A 127 6.56 -14.47 25.34
N ALA A 128 6.36 -13.46 26.18
CA ALA A 128 5.05 -12.96 26.61
C ALA A 128 4.31 -12.26 25.44
N THR A 129 3.90 -13.03 24.43
CA THR A 129 3.05 -12.58 23.32
C THR A 129 1.57 -12.59 23.71
N ARG A 130 1.27 -12.60 25.01
CA ARG A 130 -0.09 -12.71 25.57
C ARG A 130 -1.02 -11.68 24.94
N GLY A 131 -2.15 -12.16 24.39
CA GLY A 131 -3.20 -11.35 23.76
C GLY A 131 -2.96 -10.96 22.29
N ARG A 132 -1.82 -11.35 21.66
CA ARG A 132 -1.54 -11.07 20.25
C ARG A 132 -1.37 -12.33 19.40
N VAL A 133 -1.23 -13.50 20.03
CA VAL A 133 -0.98 -14.78 19.38
C VAL A 133 -1.64 -15.89 20.18
N ASP A 134 -2.51 -16.63 19.53
CA ASP A 134 -3.18 -17.79 20.11
C ASP A 134 -2.81 -19.05 19.34
N LYS A 135 -2.35 -20.10 20.04
CA LYS A 135 -2.16 -21.42 19.42
C LYS A 135 -3.52 -22.03 19.13
N VAL A 136 -3.72 -22.48 17.88
CA VAL A 136 -4.95 -23.14 17.45
C VAL A 136 -4.70 -24.62 17.15
N THR A 137 -5.66 -25.49 17.55
CA THR A 137 -5.56 -26.94 17.42
C THR A 137 -6.93 -27.56 17.15
N GLY A 138 -6.95 -28.78 16.63
CA GLY A 138 -8.18 -29.55 16.39
C GLY A 138 -9.17 -28.78 15.49
N GLN A 139 -10.40 -28.62 15.94
CA GLN A 139 -11.48 -27.95 15.19
C GLN A 139 -11.25 -26.44 15.01
N GLN A 140 -10.33 -25.82 15.74
CA GLN A 140 -9.98 -24.42 15.60
C GLN A 140 -8.98 -24.16 14.45
N LEU A 141 -8.39 -25.21 13.89
CA LEU A 141 -7.51 -25.07 12.72
C LEU A 141 -8.31 -24.46 11.55
N PRO A 142 -7.66 -23.67 10.68
CA PRO A 142 -8.31 -23.23 9.46
C PRO A 142 -8.75 -24.44 8.62
N PRO A 143 -9.92 -24.41 7.96
CA PRO A 143 -10.46 -25.57 7.24
C PRO A 143 -9.49 -26.21 6.25
N LEU A 144 -8.64 -25.40 5.61
CA LEU A 144 -7.57 -25.86 4.71
C LEU A 144 -6.59 -26.84 5.39
N LEU A 145 -6.37 -26.70 6.71
CA LEU A 145 -5.43 -27.49 7.48
C LEU A 145 -6.10 -28.50 8.41
N GLN A 146 -7.44 -28.66 8.35
CA GLN A 146 -8.20 -29.67 9.11
C GLN A 146 -8.19 -31.03 8.41
N VAL A 147 -7.00 -31.52 8.10
CA VAL A 147 -6.82 -32.81 7.41
C VAL A 147 -5.82 -33.68 8.20
N PRO A 148 -5.94 -35.03 8.13
CA PRO A 148 -5.06 -35.93 8.86
C PRO A 148 -3.58 -35.82 8.49
N GLU A 149 -3.29 -35.39 7.26
CA GLU A 149 -1.96 -35.21 6.72
C GLU A 149 -1.22 -34.01 7.32
N PHE A 150 -1.95 -33.01 7.81
CA PHE A 150 -1.34 -31.83 8.44
C PHE A 150 -0.76 -32.18 9.82
N ARG A 151 0.54 -32.03 9.99
CA ARG A 151 1.30 -32.29 11.22
C ARG A 151 2.03 -31.07 11.78
N GLY A 152 1.74 -29.88 11.23
CA GLY A 152 2.39 -28.64 11.64
C GLY A 152 1.78 -28.00 12.89
N ALA A 153 2.28 -26.82 13.25
CA ALA A 153 1.68 -25.97 14.28
C ALA A 153 1.08 -24.72 13.64
N VAL A 154 -0.02 -24.23 14.22
CA VAL A 154 -0.72 -23.04 13.75
C VAL A 154 -0.96 -22.09 14.91
N TYR A 155 -0.70 -20.81 14.66
CA TYR A 155 -0.97 -19.71 15.57
C TYR A 155 -1.82 -18.64 14.86
N LYS A 156 -2.84 -18.15 15.55
CA LYS A 156 -3.70 -17.06 15.10
C LYS A 156 -3.07 -15.72 15.54
N LEU A 157 -2.88 -14.80 14.60
CA LEU A 157 -2.35 -13.46 14.84
C LEU A 157 -3.48 -12.42 14.80
N VAL A 158 -3.26 -11.27 15.44
CA VAL A 158 -4.18 -10.13 15.42
C VAL A 158 -4.17 -9.35 14.08
N ASP A 159 -3.28 -9.68 13.18
CA ASP A 159 -3.18 -9.11 11.83
C ASP A 159 -4.51 -9.32 11.08
N MET A 160 -4.85 -8.42 10.18
CA MET A 160 -6.07 -8.55 9.37
C MET A 160 -5.78 -8.36 7.89
N VAL A 161 -6.73 -8.73 7.03
CA VAL A 161 -6.63 -8.55 5.59
C VAL A 161 -7.84 -7.81 5.05
N LEU A 162 -7.61 -6.71 4.35
CA LEU A 162 -8.62 -5.88 3.73
C LEU A 162 -8.68 -6.11 2.22
N ASP A 163 -9.86 -5.95 1.65
CA ASP A 163 -10.03 -5.84 0.21
C ASP A 163 -9.59 -4.45 -0.24
N VAL A 164 -8.42 -4.36 -0.86
CA VAL A 164 -7.81 -3.08 -1.19
C VAL A 164 -8.65 -2.23 -2.15
N PRO A 165 -9.29 -2.77 -3.21
CA PRO A 165 -10.19 -1.97 -4.03
C PRO A 165 -11.34 -1.35 -3.25
N SER A 166 -11.94 -2.07 -2.28
CA SER A 166 -12.99 -1.52 -1.43
C SER A 166 -12.46 -0.45 -0.47
N LEU A 167 -11.24 -0.62 0.04
CA LEU A 167 -10.56 0.37 0.88
C LEU A 167 -10.32 1.68 0.10
N VAL A 168 -9.79 1.58 -1.11
CA VAL A 168 -9.56 2.75 -1.99
C VAL A 168 -10.88 3.46 -2.29
N ARG A 169 -11.94 2.71 -2.60
CA ARG A 169 -13.29 3.26 -2.84
C ARG A 169 -13.83 4.00 -1.61
N GLN A 170 -13.69 3.38 -0.43
CA GLN A 170 -14.17 3.97 0.82
C GLN A 170 -13.43 5.26 1.19
N LEU A 171 -12.13 5.32 0.91
CA LEU A 171 -11.33 6.54 1.11
C LEU A 171 -11.64 7.62 0.07
N ALA A 172 -11.90 7.26 -1.18
CA ALA A 172 -12.13 8.25 -2.23
C ALA A 172 -13.54 8.84 -2.21
N ALA A 173 -14.56 8.04 -1.91
CA ALA A 173 -15.97 8.42 -2.07
C ALA A 173 -16.38 9.71 -1.33
N PRO A 174 -16.03 9.93 -0.05
CA PRO A 174 -16.42 11.16 0.66
C PRO A 174 -15.73 12.42 0.16
N LEU A 175 -14.60 12.28 -0.54
CA LEU A 175 -13.73 13.39 -0.94
C LEU A 175 -13.58 13.52 -2.46
N GLN A 176 -14.50 12.97 -3.25
CA GLN A 176 -14.44 12.98 -4.73
C GLN A 176 -14.28 14.39 -5.32
N SER A 177 -14.92 15.39 -4.73
CA SER A 177 -14.81 16.79 -5.18
C SER A 177 -13.43 17.41 -5.00
N ARG A 178 -12.52 16.70 -4.33
CA ARG A 178 -11.12 17.10 -4.07
C ARG A 178 -10.10 16.24 -4.81
N ILE A 179 -10.56 15.27 -5.58
CA ILE A 179 -9.71 14.28 -6.28
C ILE A 179 -9.84 14.50 -7.78
N PHE A 180 -8.72 14.80 -8.44
CA PHE A 180 -8.68 15.17 -9.84
C PHE A 180 -7.68 14.34 -10.63
N GLN A 181 -8.04 14.01 -11.86
CA GLN A 181 -7.14 13.37 -12.81
C GLN A 181 -6.25 14.40 -13.48
N ILE A 182 -4.94 14.18 -13.46
CA ILE A 182 -3.94 15.02 -14.10
C ILE A 182 -3.23 14.25 -15.22
N ASP A 183 -2.83 14.94 -16.27
CA ASP A 183 -1.97 14.41 -17.33
C ASP A 183 -0.62 15.15 -17.31
N TRP A 184 0.43 14.45 -16.91
CA TRP A 184 1.79 14.99 -16.87
C TRP A 184 2.40 15.27 -18.23
N LYS A 185 1.73 14.93 -19.35
CA LYS A 185 2.13 15.38 -20.69
C LYS A 185 1.80 16.85 -20.93
N THR A 186 0.79 17.34 -20.22
CA THR A 186 0.27 18.73 -20.36
C THR A 186 0.48 19.55 -19.10
N ALA A 187 0.72 18.91 -17.96
CA ALA A 187 1.02 19.56 -16.69
C ALA A 187 2.52 19.56 -16.41
N HIS A 188 3.02 20.57 -15.71
CA HIS A 188 4.42 20.64 -15.31
C HIS A 188 4.62 21.52 -14.06
N PHE A 189 5.72 21.30 -13.38
CA PHE A 189 6.13 22.17 -12.27
C PHE A 189 6.73 23.46 -12.78
N GLN A 190 6.37 24.54 -12.12
CA GLN A 190 6.95 25.85 -12.34
C GLN A 190 7.63 26.33 -11.06
N ARG A 191 8.90 26.65 -11.13
CA ARG A 191 9.62 27.23 -10.00
C ARG A 191 9.33 28.73 -9.92
N LEU A 192 8.86 29.18 -8.75
CA LEU A 192 8.54 30.56 -8.47
C LEU A 192 9.78 31.33 -7.95
N PRO A 193 9.78 32.68 -8.02
CA PRO A 193 10.92 33.50 -7.56
C PRO A 193 11.28 33.31 -6.08
N ASN A 194 10.31 32.96 -5.25
CA ASN A 194 10.50 32.67 -3.81
C ASN A 194 11.08 31.27 -3.53
N GLY A 195 11.41 30.49 -4.57
CA GLY A 195 11.93 29.12 -4.44
C GLY A 195 10.87 28.06 -4.19
N CYS A 196 9.59 28.43 -4.09
CA CYS A 196 8.46 27.49 -4.09
C CYS A 196 8.18 26.94 -5.50
N HIS A 197 7.40 25.88 -5.56
CA HIS A 197 6.91 25.32 -6.82
C HIS A 197 5.38 25.49 -6.89
N ALA A 198 4.89 25.79 -8.10
CA ALA A 198 3.51 25.72 -8.51
C ALA A 198 3.35 24.62 -9.55
N ILE A 199 2.12 24.22 -9.85
CA ILE A 199 1.82 23.28 -10.92
C ILE A 199 1.02 24.01 -11.99
N GLU A 200 1.54 24.07 -13.21
CA GLU A 200 0.73 24.48 -14.35
C GLU A 200 -0.08 23.29 -14.83
N ILE A 201 -1.38 23.46 -14.93
CA ILE A 201 -2.35 22.43 -15.35
C ILE A 201 -3.23 22.95 -16.48
N VAL A 202 -3.72 22.04 -17.31
CA VAL A 202 -4.79 22.34 -18.27
C VAL A 202 -6.13 21.93 -17.62
N SER A 203 -7.00 22.89 -17.40
CA SER A 203 -8.32 22.69 -16.79
C SER A 203 -9.39 23.21 -17.76
N GLY A 204 -10.09 22.30 -18.44
CA GLY A 204 -10.89 22.64 -19.61
C GLY A 204 -10.00 23.11 -20.76
N GLU A 205 -10.33 24.25 -21.36
CA GLU A 205 -9.55 24.87 -22.44
C GLU A 205 -8.48 25.88 -21.93
N GLN A 206 -8.37 26.06 -20.62
CA GLN A 206 -7.53 27.08 -20.01
C GLN A 206 -6.31 26.49 -19.33
N ARG A 207 -5.17 27.15 -19.47
CA ARG A 207 -4.00 26.92 -18.62
C ARG A 207 -4.21 27.65 -17.30
N ARG A 208 -3.97 26.97 -16.19
CA ARG A 208 -4.10 27.51 -14.84
C ARG A 208 -2.85 27.17 -14.03
N GLN A 209 -2.44 28.11 -13.21
CA GLN A 209 -1.36 27.90 -12.25
C GLN A 209 -1.96 27.55 -10.88
N LEU A 210 -1.73 26.32 -10.42
CA LEU A 210 -2.12 25.85 -9.11
C LEU A 210 -1.00 26.14 -8.11
N ASN A 211 -1.29 27.03 -7.17
CA ASN A 211 -0.39 27.42 -6.11
C ASN A 211 -0.81 26.77 -4.80
N SER A 212 0.14 26.22 -4.06
CA SER A 212 -0.09 25.53 -2.79
C SER A 212 0.95 25.93 -1.76
N SER A 213 0.54 26.04 -0.50
CA SER A 213 1.46 26.24 0.61
C SER A 213 2.43 25.07 0.76
N ALA A 214 1.97 23.85 0.44
CA ALA A 214 2.84 22.69 0.27
C ALA A 214 2.32 21.74 -0.82
N ILE A 215 3.25 21.06 -1.50
CA ILE A 215 3.04 19.94 -2.41
C ILE A 215 3.57 18.69 -1.74
N VAL A 216 2.75 17.64 -1.65
CA VAL A 216 3.15 16.38 -1.02
C VAL A 216 3.17 15.27 -2.06
N LEU A 217 4.35 14.69 -2.29
CA LEU A 217 4.56 13.60 -3.24
C LEU A 217 4.30 12.26 -2.56
N THR A 218 3.22 11.58 -2.92
CA THR A 218 2.82 10.25 -2.46
C THR A 218 2.67 9.27 -3.64
N ALA A 219 3.32 9.58 -4.76
CA ALA A 219 3.19 8.85 -6.03
C ALA A 219 4.00 7.54 -6.10
N GLY A 220 4.44 7.00 -4.94
CA GLY A 220 5.16 5.74 -4.89
C GLY A 220 6.42 5.76 -5.77
N GLN A 221 6.44 4.93 -6.82
CA GLN A 221 7.54 4.87 -7.78
C GLN A 221 7.68 6.18 -8.59
N GLY A 222 6.58 6.86 -8.86
CA GLY A 222 6.56 8.15 -9.58
C GLY A 222 7.29 9.27 -8.84
N ASN A 223 7.50 9.17 -7.53
CA ASN A 223 8.21 10.18 -6.76
C ASN A 223 9.62 10.45 -7.28
N ALA A 224 10.34 9.45 -7.83
CA ALA A 224 11.69 9.65 -8.35
C ALA A 224 11.71 10.63 -9.53
N GLU A 225 10.82 10.47 -10.49
CA GLU A 225 10.72 11.35 -11.65
C GLU A 225 10.22 12.75 -11.26
N LEU A 226 9.22 12.81 -10.35
CA LEU A 226 8.70 14.09 -9.85
C LEU A 226 9.79 14.89 -9.09
N LEU A 227 10.58 14.24 -8.25
CA LEU A 227 11.71 14.88 -7.55
C LEU A 227 12.77 15.40 -8.52
N LYS A 228 13.05 14.64 -9.58
CA LYS A 228 13.98 15.06 -10.65
C LYS A 228 13.45 16.29 -11.40
N GLN A 229 12.16 16.32 -11.78
CA GLN A 229 11.55 17.46 -12.44
C GLN A 229 11.54 18.73 -11.56
N LEU A 230 11.42 18.55 -10.24
CA LEU A 230 11.50 19.63 -9.26
C LEU A 230 12.94 20.11 -9.01
N GLY A 231 13.97 19.44 -9.50
CA GLY A 231 15.35 19.72 -9.19
C GLY A 231 15.71 19.45 -7.73
N ALA A 232 14.99 18.54 -7.08
CA ALA A 232 15.22 18.19 -5.68
C ALA A 232 16.54 17.41 -5.51
N THR A 233 17.33 17.75 -4.49
CA THR A 233 18.60 17.07 -4.19
C THR A 233 18.43 15.91 -3.21
N SER A 234 17.32 15.86 -2.49
CA SER A 234 16.96 14.81 -1.52
C SER A 234 15.44 14.79 -1.29
N PRO A 235 14.86 13.70 -0.80
CA PRO A 235 15.48 12.39 -0.64
C PRO A 235 15.70 11.67 -1.96
N THR A 236 16.58 10.66 -1.96
CA THR A 236 16.71 9.70 -3.06
C THR A 236 15.82 8.49 -2.78
N MET A 237 15.37 7.83 -3.84
CA MET A 237 14.51 6.64 -3.78
C MET A 237 15.29 5.38 -4.16
N GLN A 238 14.95 4.26 -3.53
CA GLN A 238 15.32 2.92 -4.00
C GLN A 238 14.07 2.14 -4.39
N THR A 239 14.22 1.15 -5.25
CA THR A 239 13.21 0.14 -5.53
C THR A 239 13.68 -1.22 -5.03
N ARG A 240 12.79 -1.97 -4.41
CA ARG A 240 13.02 -3.38 -4.08
C ARG A 240 11.99 -4.22 -4.82
N PRO A 241 12.40 -4.89 -5.91
CA PRO A 241 11.49 -5.68 -6.72
C PRO A 241 10.92 -6.87 -5.93
N LEU A 242 9.70 -7.25 -6.29
CA LEU A 242 9.00 -8.42 -5.81
C LEU A 242 8.26 -9.02 -7.00
N GLN A 243 8.27 -10.33 -7.16
CA GLN A 243 7.44 -11.00 -8.16
C GLN A 243 6.57 -12.04 -7.48
N GLN A 244 5.31 -11.71 -7.31
CA GLN A 244 4.30 -12.58 -6.70
C GLN A 244 3.79 -13.60 -7.70
N VAL A 245 3.32 -14.75 -7.22
CA VAL A 245 2.56 -15.70 -8.03
C VAL A 245 1.09 -15.62 -7.62
N LEU A 246 0.21 -15.56 -8.61
CA LEU A 246 -1.23 -15.61 -8.45
C LEU A 246 -1.73 -16.94 -8.95
N VAL A 247 -2.60 -17.58 -8.16
CA VAL A 247 -3.17 -18.89 -8.46
C VAL A 247 -4.68 -18.79 -8.43
N LYS A 248 -5.33 -18.83 -9.60
CA LYS A 248 -6.80 -18.85 -9.68
C LYS A 248 -7.29 -20.30 -9.64
N HIS A 249 -8.16 -20.64 -8.69
CA HIS A 249 -8.62 -21.99 -8.41
C HIS A 249 -10.04 -22.02 -7.86
N ARG A 250 -10.62 -23.24 -7.76
CA ARG A 250 -11.95 -23.47 -7.19
C ARG A 250 -11.97 -24.22 -5.86
N HIS A 251 -10.82 -24.28 -5.18
CA HIS A 251 -10.78 -24.87 -3.83
C HIS A 251 -11.71 -24.08 -2.89
N PRO A 252 -12.58 -24.73 -2.08
CA PRO A 252 -13.66 -24.05 -1.37
C PRO A 252 -13.18 -23.17 -0.20
N HIS A 253 -12.02 -23.50 0.40
CA HIS A 253 -11.56 -22.83 1.61
C HIS A 253 -10.63 -21.65 1.31
N ARG A 254 -10.97 -20.51 1.91
CA ARG A 254 -10.07 -19.36 1.95
C ARG A 254 -8.95 -19.60 2.93
N PHE A 255 -7.79 -19.03 2.66
CA PHE A 255 -6.66 -19.12 3.55
C PHE A 255 -5.87 -17.82 3.61
N PHE A 256 -5.45 -17.44 4.82
CA PHE A 256 -4.66 -16.23 5.10
C PHE A 256 -3.58 -16.59 6.08
N GLY A 257 -2.34 -16.79 5.62
CA GLY A 257 -1.30 -17.28 6.50
C GLY A 257 0.12 -17.14 5.96
N HIS A 258 1.05 -17.05 6.90
CA HIS A 258 2.48 -17.12 6.69
C HIS A 258 2.97 -18.54 7.03
N CYS A 259 3.54 -19.25 6.06
CA CYS A 259 4.28 -20.47 6.31
C CYS A 259 5.71 -20.12 6.73
N LEU A 260 6.12 -20.53 7.92
CA LEU A 260 7.51 -20.38 8.36
C LEU A 260 8.43 -21.42 7.74
N GLY A 261 9.58 -20.93 7.28
CA GLY A 261 10.71 -21.75 6.84
C GLY A 261 11.88 -21.68 7.82
N ALA A 262 13.05 -22.00 7.33
CA ALA A 262 14.31 -21.86 8.08
C ALA A 262 14.76 -20.39 8.22
N GLU A 263 14.33 -19.52 7.31
CA GLU A 263 14.71 -18.12 7.25
C GLU A 263 13.76 -17.23 8.08
N ALA A 264 14.15 -15.97 8.31
CA ALA A 264 13.32 -14.98 9.00
C ALA A 264 12.12 -14.53 8.14
N THR A 265 12.28 -14.51 6.82
CA THR A 265 11.17 -14.27 5.87
C THR A 265 10.31 -15.53 5.78
N PRO A 266 8.97 -15.42 5.87
CA PRO A 266 8.09 -16.56 5.65
C PRO A 266 8.39 -17.24 4.31
N ARG A 267 8.45 -18.57 4.28
CA ARG A 267 8.68 -19.39 3.08
C ARG A 267 7.66 -19.04 2.00
N VAL A 268 6.37 -19.05 2.37
CA VAL A 268 5.24 -18.61 1.54
C VAL A 268 4.27 -17.80 2.40
N THR A 269 3.71 -16.76 1.84
CA THR A 269 2.57 -16.03 2.39
C THR A 269 1.39 -16.22 1.44
N ILE A 270 0.24 -16.66 1.96
CA ILE A 270 -0.98 -16.85 1.18
C ILE A 270 -2.05 -15.88 1.65
N SER A 271 -2.70 -15.18 0.73
CA SER A 271 -3.96 -14.46 0.95
C SER A 271 -4.95 -14.80 -0.14
N SER A 272 -6.22 -15.00 0.23
CA SER A 272 -7.31 -15.41 -0.66
C SER A 272 -8.18 -14.23 -1.06
N HIS A 273 -8.43 -14.09 -2.36
CA HIS A 273 -9.28 -13.05 -2.93
C HIS A 273 -10.36 -13.70 -3.79
N ALA A 274 -11.61 -13.22 -3.67
CA ALA A 274 -12.73 -13.76 -4.44
C ALA A 274 -12.75 -13.16 -5.85
N CYS A 275 -13.08 -14.00 -6.84
CA CYS A 275 -13.38 -13.60 -8.20
C CYS A 275 -14.89 -13.52 -8.46
N HIS A 276 -15.30 -12.83 -9.49
CA HIS A 276 -16.72 -12.70 -9.87
C HIS A 276 -17.35 -14.03 -10.33
N ASP A 277 -16.55 -14.92 -10.92
CA ASP A 277 -16.98 -16.24 -11.39
C ASP A 277 -17.12 -17.32 -10.29
N GLY A 278 -16.99 -16.90 -9.02
CA GLY A 278 -17.05 -17.78 -7.85
C GLY A 278 -15.75 -18.55 -7.56
N SER A 279 -14.70 -18.38 -8.39
CA SER A 279 -13.37 -18.87 -8.09
C SER A 279 -12.66 -17.97 -7.06
N GLN A 280 -11.48 -18.37 -6.64
CA GLN A 280 -10.61 -17.61 -5.75
C GLN A 280 -9.23 -17.43 -6.38
N VAL A 281 -8.57 -16.35 -6.02
CA VAL A 281 -7.13 -16.17 -6.32
C VAL A 281 -6.35 -16.20 -5.02
N TRP A 282 -5.35 -17.08 -4.94
CA TRP A 282 -4.31 -16.97 -3.93
C TRP A 282 -3.19 -16.09 -4.42
N TYR A 283 -2.82 -15.08 -3.64
CA TYR A 283 -1.57 -14.36 -3.76
C TYR A 283 -0.49 -15.08 -2.98
N LEU A 284 0.59 -15.46 -3.64
CA LEU A 284 1.74 -16.10 -3.04
C LEU A 284 2.87 -15.08 -2.90
N GLY A 285 3.16 -14.72 -1.65
CA GLY A 285 4.25 -13.81 -1.25
C GLY A 285 5.33 -14.55 -0.45
N GLY A 286 6.08 -13.79 0.36
CA GLY A 286 7.15 -14.32 1.18
C GLY A 286 8.46 -14.51 0.41
N ALA A 287 9.31 -15.42 0.86
CA ALA A 287 10.62 -15.69 0.26
C ALA A 287 10.48 -16.17 -1.20
N LEU A 288 9.41 -16.91 -1.54
CA LEU A 288 9.08 -17.28 -2.91
C LEU A 288 9.04 -16.06 -3.83
N ALA A 289 8.31 -15.02 -3.44
CA ALA A 289 8.15 -13.83 -4.26
C ALA A 289 9.39 -12.92 -4.24
N GLU A 290 10.15 -12.88 -3.15
CA GLU A 290 11.41 -12.11 -3.08
C GLU A 290 12.48 -12.73 -3.98
N LYS A 291 12.64 -14.05 -3.96
CA LYS A 291 13.54 -14.81 -4.85
C LYS A 291 13.07 -14.74 -6.32
N GLY A 292 11.74 -14.71 -6.52
CA GLY A 292 11.11 -14.60 -7.83
C GLY A 292 11.46 -13.32 -8.60
N ALA A 293 11.86 -12.25 -7.91
CA ALA A 293 12.23 -10.99 -8.56
C ALA A 293 13.40 -11.11 -9.55
N SER A 294 14.23 -12.16 -9.41
CA SER A 294 15.36 -12.47 -10.30
C SER A 294 15.09 -13.62 -11.27
N GLN A 295 13.86 -14.16 -11.31
CA GLN A 295 13.47 -15.32 -12.11
C GLN A 295 12.52 -14.94 -13.24
N GLY A 296 12.46 -15.75 -14.29
CA GLY A 296 11.42 -15.69 -15.30
C GLY A 296 10.07 -16.18 -14.76
N SER A 297 8.96 -15.73 -15.37
CA SER A 297 7.61 -16.08 -14.93
C SER A 297 7.37 -17.59 -14.86
N ASP A 298 7.78 -18.34 -15.91
CA ASP A 298 7.56 -19.80 -15.97
C ASP A 298 8.36 -20.55 -14.90
N GLU A 299 9.61 -20.14 -14.68
CA GLU A 299 10.47 -20.69 -13.63
C GLU A 299 9.86 -20.46 -12.25
N LEU A 300 9.40 -19.22 -11.98
CA LEU A 300 8.77 -18.87 -10.72
C LEU A 300 7.46 -19.64 -10.50
N ILE A 301 6.63 -19.78 -11.52
CA ILE A 301 5.41 -20.59 -11.47
C ILE A 301 5.75 -22.06 -11.17
N HIS A 302 6.79 -22.62 -11.81
CA HIS A 302 7.24 -23.98 -11.53
C HIS A 302 7.69 -24.14 -10.08
N CYS A 303 8.47 -23.19 -9.55
CA CYS A 303 8.86 -23.15 -8.14
C CYS A 303 7.63 -23.08 -7.21
N ALA A 304 6.65 -22.24 -7.53
CA ALA A 304 5.42 -22.10 -6.74
C ALA A 304 4.59 -23.39 -6.72
N LYS A 305 4.45 -24.06 -7.86
CA LYS A 305 3.76 -25.36 -7.96
C LYS A 305 4.42 -26.41 -7.06
N ARG A 306 5.73 -26.54 -7.13
CA ARG A 306 6.51 -27.46 -6.27
C ARG A 306 6.34 -27.11 -4.80
N GLU A 307 6.44 -25.82 -4.46
CA GLU A 307 6.29 -25.31 -3.10
C GLU A 307 4.92 -25.65 -2.51
N LEU A 308 3.83 -25.38 -3.24
CA LEU A 308 2.48 -25.70 -2.78
C LEU A 308 2.22 -27.20 -2.72
N SER A 309 2.72 -28.00 -3.65
CA SER A 309 2.59 -29.48 -3.61
C SER A 309 3.29 -30.09 -2.40
N GLU A 310 4.37 -29.48 -1.92
CA GLU A 310 5.08 -29.91 -0.71
C GLU A 310 4.37 -29.46 0.59
N LEU A 311 3.86 -28.22 0.60
CA LEU A 311 3.25 -27.63 1.80
C LEU A 311 1.78 -28.01 2.00
N LEU A 312 1.03 -28.20 0.91
CA LEU A 312 -0.41 -28.45 0.88
C LEU A 312 -0.74 -29.59 -0.10
N PRO A 313 -0.16 -30.80 0.06
CA PRO A 313 -0.32 -31.92 -0.90
C PRO A 313 -1.75 -32.40 -1.05
N TRP A 314 -2.63 -32.06 -0.11
CA TRP A 314 -4.06 -32.39 -0.14
C TRP A 314 -4.90 -31.38 -0.92
N VAL A 315 -4.32 -30.29 -1.43
CA VAL A 315 -5.02 -29.29 -2.21
C VAL A 315 -4.83 -29.57 -3.70
N ASP A 316 -5.91 -29.91 -4.39
CA ASP A 316 -5.86 -30.11 -5.84
C ASP A 316 -5.84 -28.75 -6.57
N LEU A 317 -4.72 -28.48 -7.22
CA LEU A 317 -4.48 -27.31 -8.09
C LEU A 317 -4.21 -27.71 -9.54
N SER A 318 -4.58 -28.93 -9.94
CA SER A 318 -4.35 -29.44 -11.31
C SER A 318 -4.99 -28.58 -12.40
N ASN A 319 -6.19 -28.04 -12.11
CA ASN A 319 -6.96 -27.16 -13.00
C ASN A 319 -6.78 -25.67 -12.70
N ALA A 320 -5.83 -25.29 -11.87
CA ALA A 320 -5.59 -23.90 -11.52
C ALA A 320 -4.92 -23.14 -12.67
N GLN A 321 -5.27 -21.87 -12.80
CA GLN A 321 -4.58 -20.93 -13.68
C GLN A 321 -3.48 -20.19 -12.87
N TRP A 322 -2.36 -19.93 -13.52
CA TRP A 322 -1.19 -19.36 -12.88
C TRP A 322 -0.71 -18.12 -13.60
N ALA A 323 -0.40 -17.08 -12.88
CA ALA A 323 0.19 -15.85 -13.40
C ALA A 323 1.21 -15.30 -12.43
N THR A 324 2.04 -14.38 -12.89
CA THR A 324 2.98 -13.63 -12.04
C THR A 324 2.66 -12.15 -12.06
N LEU A 325 2.91 -11.48 -10.95
CA LEU A 325 2.77 -10.04 -10.79
C LEU A 325 4.07 -9.46 -10.25
N ARG A 326 4.76 -8.69 -11.10
CA ARG A 326 5.94 -7.95 -10.69
C ARG A 326 5.54 -6.62 -10.07
N VAL A 327 6.11 -6.30 -8.93
CA VAL A 327 5.87 -5.04 -8.19
C VAL A 327 7.21 -4.43 -7.81
N GLU A 328 7.42 -3.18 -8.18
CA GLU A 328 8.58 -2.39 -7.77
C GLU A 328 8.21 -1.61 -6.49
N ARG A 329 8.66 -2.10 -5.34
CA ARG A 329 8.37 -1.44 -4.05
C ARG A 329 9.25 -0.21 -3.89
N ALA A 330 8.65 0.96 -4.09
CA ALA A 330 9.31 2.24 -3.94
C ALA A 330 9.41 2.66 -2.47
N GLU A 331 10.58 3.08 -2.06
CA GLU A 331 10.87 3.45 -0.69
C GLU A 331 12.07 4.41 -0.64
N PRO A 332 12.26 5.21 0.44
CA PRO A 332 13.43 6.06 0.57
C PRO A 332 14.69 5.22 0.62
N LEU A 333 15.77 5.70 -0.03
CA LEU A 333 17.06 5.03 -0.05
C LEU A 333 17.57 4.82 1.38
N GLN A 334 17.92 3.58 1.70
CA GLN A 334 18.47 3.15 2.97
C GLN A 334 19.94 2.73 2.82
N ARG A 335 20.71 2.80 3.90
CA ARG A 335 22.07 2.23 3.92
C ARG A 335 22.00 0.74 3.57
N ASN A 336 22.85 0.31 2.67
CA ASN A 336 22.93 -1.08 2.17
C ASN A 336 21.61 -1.60 1.57
N PHE A 337 20.79 -0.71 1.00
CA PHE A 337 19.48 -1.06 0.43
C PHE A 337 18.57 -1.84 1.39
N ALA A 338 18.73 -1.60 2.70
CA ALA A 338 17.91 -2.24 3.72
C ALA A 338 16.43 -1.90 3.55
N ARG A 339 15.56 -2.77 4.05
CA ARG A 339 14.12 -2.52 4.08
C ARG A 339 13.79 -1.48 5.14
N PRO A 340 13.08 -0.38 4.82
CA PRO A 340 12.62 0.57 5.82
C PRO A 340 11.62 -0.08 6.80
N ASP A 341 11.74 0.25 8.07
CA ASP A 341 10.83 -0.22 9.11
C ASP A 341 9.70 0.76 9.42
N GLN A 342 9.89 2.03 9.07
CA GLN A 342 8.95 3.12 9.33
C GLN A 342 8.45 3.76 8.04
N ALA A 343 7.35 4.49 8.13
CA ALA A 343 6.96 5.45 7.13
C ALA A 343 8.01 6.58 7.05
N TYR A 344 8.09 7.21 5.90
CA TYR A 344 9.04 8.30 5.67
C TYR A 344 8.34 9.49 5.03
N ALA A 345 8.50 10.66 5.64
CA ALA A 345 8.18 11.95 5.06
C ALA A 345 9.28 12.96 5.40
N ASN A 346 9.70 13.76 4.44
CA ASN A 346 10.63 14.86 4.67
C ASN A 346 10.52 15.92 3.59
N TRP A 347 10.93 17.15 3.90
CA TRP A 347 11.06 18.23 2.94
C TRP A 347 12.09 17.87 1.87
N ALA A 348 11.75 18.14 0.61
CA ALA A 348 12.65 17.89 -0.51
C ALA A 348 13.73 18.97 -0.58
N GLY A 349 14.97 18.53 -0.69
CA GLY A 349 16.13 19.45 -0.78
C GLY A 349 16.02 20.35 -2.02
N ASN A 350 16.40 21.60 -1.89
CA ASN A 350 16.26 22.67 -2.89
C ASN A 350 14.83 23.09 -3.24
N CYS A 351 13.81 22.55 -2.54
CA CYS A 351 12.41 22.90 -2.74
C CYS A 351 11.84 23.49 -1.44
N GLN A 352 11.26 24.68 -1.53
CA GLN A 352 10.76 25.37 -0.33
C GLN A 352 9.43 24.83 0.18
N ASN A 353 8.60 24.24 -0.69
CA ASN A 353 7.24 23.82 -0.37
C ASN A 353 6.93 22.37 -0.82
N VAL A 354 7.93 21.50 -0.97
CA VAL A 354 7.70 20.13 -1.41
C VAL A 354 8.08 19.14 -0.33
N ILE A 355 7.22 18.19 -0.03
CA ILE A 355 7.45 17.03 0.85
C ILE A 355 7.44 15.78 -0.01
N ALA A 356 8.44 14.90 0.16
CA ALA A 356 8.44 13.56 -0.43
C ALA A 356 8.12 12.52 0.65
N ALA A 357 7.22 11.58 0.32
CA ALA A 357 6.66 10.65 1.30
C ALA A 357 6.43 9.24 0.73
N TRP A 358 6.71 8.21 1.57
CA TRP A 358 6.42 6.80 1.30
C TRP A 358 5.94 6.10 2.57
N PRO A 359 4.78 5.40 2.54
CA PRO A 359 4.30 4.66 3.70
C PRO A 359 5.13 3.40 3.97
N THR A 360 5.92 2.94 3.00
CA THR A 360 6.74 1.71 3.02
C THR A 360 5.95 0.41 3.23
N LYS A 361 4.80 0.49 3.86
CA LYS A 361 3.82 -0.61 4.08
C LYS A 361 2.40 -0.03 4.09
N LEU A 362 1.43 -0.80 3.58
CA LEU A 362 0.00 -0.43 3.64
C LEU A 362 -0.42 -0.05 5.08
N THR A 363 -0.01 -0.86 6.05
CA THR A 363 -0.26 -0.69 7.49
C THR A 363 0.11 0.69 8.01
N LEU A 364 1.13 1.34 7.47
CA LEU A 364 1.71 2.59 7.96
C LEU A 364 1.17 3.85 7.28
N ALA A 365 0.14 3.75 6.46
CA ALA A 365 -0.50 4.92 5.85
C ALA A 365 -0.98 5.95 6.90
N PRO A 366 -1.60 5.56 8.04
CA PRO A 366 -1.95 6.49 9.10
C PRO A 366 -0.73 7.20 9.71
N ASN A 367 0.33 6.43 10.00
CA ASN A 367 1.56 6.97 10.58
C ASN A 367 2.23 7.99 9.65
N LEU A 368 2.25 7.72 8.34
CA LEU A 368 2.75 8.65 7.34
C LEU A 368 1.98 9.97 7.36
N ALA A 369 0.65 9.91 7.39
CA ALA A 369 -0.20 11.10 7.41
C ALA A 369 0.06 11.95 8.66
N THR A 370 0.23 11.31 9.83
CA THR A 370 0.60 12.01 11.08
C THR A 370 1.95 12.74 10.94
N GLN A 371 2.98 12.07 10.42
CA GLN A 371 4.30 12.69 10.19
C GLN A 371 4.21 13.91 9.26
N ILE A 372 3.39 13.84 8.20
CA ILE A 372 3.22 14.96 7.26
C ILE A 372 2.53 16.15 7.95
N VAL A 373 1.47 15.91 8.71
CA VAL A 373 0.78 16.97 9.47
C VAL A 373 1.75 17.63 10.48
N GLU A 374 2.60 16.87 11.14
CA GLU A 374 3.64 17.37 12.03
C GLU A 374 4.67 18.26 11.30
N LEU A 375 5.13 17.82 10.10
CA LEU A 375 6.03 18.62 9.26
C LEU A 375 5.42 19.96 8.84
N LEU A 376 4.14 19.97 8.45
CA LEU A 376 3.40 21.17 8.08
C LEU A 376 3.26 22.12 9.28
N THR A 377 2.87 21.59 10.43
CA THR A 377 2.69 22.35 11.67
C THR A 377 4.02 22.95 12.14
N THR A 378 5.09 22.18 12.14
CA THR A 378 6.44 22.62 12.54
C THR A 378 6.95 23.75 11.64
N LYS A 379 6.60 23.71 10.34
CA LYS A 379 6.95 24.78 9.38
C LYS A 379 6.03 25.99 9.48
N GLY A 380 5.00 25.95 10.32
CA GLY A 380 4.02 27.03 10.50
C GLY A 380 3.01 27.16 9.36
N ILE A 381 2.83 26.12 8.52
CA ILE A 381 1.82 26.11 7.47
C ILE A 381 0.45 25.91 8.14
N LYS A 382 -0.45 26.83 7.91
CA LYS A 382 -1.80 26.85 8.49
C LYS A 382 -2.86 26.81 7.38
N PRO A 383 -4.08 26.33 7.68
CA PRO A 383 -5.22 26.47 6.77
C PRO A 383 -5.49 27.94 6.45
N LEU A 384 -5.61 28.28 5.19
CA LEU A 384 -5.84 29.64 4.70
C LEU A 384 -7.10 29.74 3.84
N TYR A 385 -7.47 28.68 3.12
CA TYR A 385 -8.55 28.69 2.13
C TYR A 385 -9.74 27.88 2.60
N ALA A 386 -10.94 28.45 2.50
CA ALA A 386 -12.16 27.82 3.02
C ALA A 386 -12.72 26.71 2.10
N SER A 387 -12.44 26.77 0.81
CA SER A 387 -13.06 25.86 -0.17
C SER A 387 -12.04 25.35 -1.19
N PRO A 388 -12.18 24.09 -1.65
CA PRO A 388 -11.31 23.55 -2.69
C PRO A 388 -11.49 24.34 -4.00
N PRO A 389 -10.43 24.42 -4.81
CA PRO A 389 -10.52 25.10 -6.09
C PRO A 389 -11.47 24.34 -7.03
N ALA A 390 -12.26 25.10 -7.79
CA ALA A 390 -13.04 24.54 -8.88
C ALA A 390 -12.13 24.25 -10.07
N LEU A 391 -11.82 22.99 -10.29
CA LEU A 391 -11.04 22.51 -11.43
C LEU A 391 -11.96 21.75 -12.39
N ALA A 392 -11.94 22.10 -13.68
CA ALA A 392 -12.64 21.37 -14.73
C ALA A 392 -11.81 20.15 -15.15
N LEU A 393 -11.52 19.26 -14.20
CA LEU A 393 -10.80 18.00 -14.36
C LEU A 393 -11.71 16.83 -13.98
N LYS A 394 -11.47 15.68 -14.59
CA LYS A 394 -12.19 14.46 -14.26
C LYS A 394 -11.74 13.90 -12.91
N THR A 395 -12.59 13.12 -12.26
CA THR A 395 -12.20 12.24 -11.16
C THR A 395 -11.59 10.98 -11.75
N PRO A 396 -10.42 10.50 -11.26
CA PRO A 396 -9.84 9.26 -11.73
C PRO A 396 -10.71 8.06 -11.34
N ASP A 397 -10.70 7.03 -12.17
CA ASP A 397 -11.33 5.74 -11.86
C ASP A 397 -10.60 5.03 -10.71
N ILE A 398 -11.23 4.01 -10.14
CA ILE A 398 -10.57 3.13 -9.16
C ILE A 398 -9.91 1.98 -9.91
N ALA A 399 -8.66 1.68 -9.55
CA ALA A 399 -7.91 0.61 -10.17
C ALA A 399 -8.55 -0.76 -9.94
N HIS A 400 -8.59 -1.56 -10.98
CA HIS A 400 -8.99 -2.95 -10.88
C HIS A 400 -7.94 -3.80 -10.16
N PRO A 401 -8.35 -4.83 -9.41
CA PRO A 401 -7.41 -5.77 -8.82
C PRO A 401 -6.64 -6.52 -9.92
N PRO A 402 -5.33 -6.82 -9.72
CA PRO A 402 -4.49 -7.39 -10.77
C PRO A 402 -5.00 -8.70 -11.36
N TRP A 403 -5.72 -9.52 -10.60
CA TRP A 403 -6.24 -10.80 -11.11
C TRP A 403 -7.34 -10.63 -12.16
N GLN A 404 -8.08 -9.52 -12.16
CA GLN A 404 -9.04 -9.23 -13.22
C GLN A 404 -8.34 -9.11 -14.58
N THR A 405 -7.26 -8.36 -14.62
CA THR A 405 -6.47 -8.21 -15.86
C THR A 405 -5.73 -9.51 -16.23
N LEU A 406 -5.13 -10.18 -15.23
CA LEU A 406 -4.28 -11.35 -15.49
C LEU A 406 -5.05 -12.60 -15.89
N PHE A 407 -6.30 -12.76 -15.44
CA PHE A 407 -7.13 -13.94 -15.70
C PHE A 407 -8.40 -13.63 -16.51
N GLY A 408 -8.57 -12.39 -17.01
CA GLY A 408 -9.74 -11.99 -17.78
C GLY A 408 -11.05 -12.05 -17.00
N ASP A 409 -11.03 -11.77 -15.71
CA ASP A 409 -12.17 -11.80 -14.79
C ASP A 409 -12.84 -10.41 -14.77
N ASN A 410 -13.51 -10.04 -15.87
CA ASN A 410 -14.18 -8.74 -16.06
C ASN A 410 -15.63 -8.76 -15.53
#